data_b2474b62509ef0d7b283657ed74a9c27
#
_entry.id   b2474b62509ef0d7b283657ed74a9c27
#
_cell.length_a   1.000
_cell.length_b   1.000
_cell.length_c   1.000
_cell.angle_alpha   90.00
_cell.angle_beta   90.00
_cell.angle_gamma   90.00
#
_symmetry.space_group_name_H-M   'P 1'
#
loop_
_entity.id
_entity.type
_entity.pdbx_description
1 polymer ?
#
loop_
_entity_poly.entity_id
_entity_poly.type
_entity_poly.pdbx_seq_one_letter_code
_entity_poly.pdbx_strand_id
1 'polypeptide(L)'
;DENTDLSQIRPAFGGNIMAHILTPNNRPQMATVRYKVMNAPERTEETHGEIISCAIDKEKIKAHVDVLDIVKKEPEKFIESADVLVVAGRGIKKEEDLAMIRELAELLDGQVACTRPLAEAGWVEAKCQVGLSGRTVRPKLIITCGVSGAIQFVAGMDHSDCIVSINSDEKAPIFKSAHYCLVGDVYDIVPKLIEKIKAAKGA
;
A
#
# COMPACT_ATOMS: atom_id res chain seq x y z
N ASP A 1 -25.59 5.61 -9.41
CA ASP A 1 -26.91 5.31 -8.84
C ASP A 1 -27.94 5.25 -9.96
N GLU A 2 -29.21 5.01 -9.64
CA GLU A 2 -30.30 4.90 -10.62
C GLU A 2 -30.49 6.18 -11.48
N ASN A 3 -30.00 7.31 -11.01
CA ASN A 3 -30.06 8.61 -11.71
C ASN A 3 -28.81 8.89 -12.55
N THR A 4 -27.91 7.91 -12.74
CA THR A 4 -26.61 8.11 -13.44
C THR A 4 -25.65 9.07 -12.72
N ASP A 5 -25.88 9.39 -11.45
CA ASP A 5 -24.97 10.20 -10.66
C ASP A 5 -23.79 9.39 -10.13
N LEU A 6 -22.60 10.02 -10.15
CA LEU A 6 -21.38 9.42 -9.62
C LEU A 6 -21.43 9.40 -8.08
N SER A 7 -21.55 8.22 -7.49
CA SER A 7 -21.42 8.03 -6.05
C SER A 7 -19.97 7.68 -5.69
N GLN A 8 -19.33 8.56 -4.94
CA GLN A 8 -17.97 8.36 -4.45
C GLN A 8 -18.05 7.87 -3.00
N ILE A 9 -17.40 6.74 -2.72
CA ILE A 9 -17.40 6.14 -1.39
C ILE A 9 -15.97 6.14 -0.87
N ARG A 10 -15.75 6.71 0.32
CA ARG A 10 -14.45 6.67 0.98
C ARG A 10 -14.57 6.39 2.47
N PRO A 11 -13.58 5.74 3.08
CA PRO A 11 -13.54 5.64 4.53
C PRO A 11 -13.34 7.02 5.16
N ALA A 12 -14.07 7.27 6.24
CA ALA A 12 -13.96 8.44 7.10
C ALA A 12 -13.55 7.97 8.50
N PHE A 13 -13.32 8.89 9.41
CA PHE A 13 -12.89 8.71 10.80
C PHE A 13 -12.76 7.26 11.31
N GLY A 14 -11.53 6.79 11.56
CA GLY A 14 -11.27 5.49 12.18
C GLY A 14 -11.53 4.26 11.31
N GLY A 15 -11.90 4.43 10.04
CA GLY A 15 -12.15 3.33 9.10
C GLY A 15 -13.51 2.65 9.26
N ASN A 16 -14.29 2.98 10.28
CA ASN A 16 -15.59 2.35 10.56
C ASN A 16 -16.78 3.08 9.92
N ILE A 17 -16.55 4.27 9.39
CA ILE A 17 -17.59 5.09 8.75
C ILE A 17 -17.23 5.25 7.29
N MET A 18 -18.18 4.98 6.40
CA MET A 18 -18.06 5.21 4.97
C MET A 18 -18.81 6.48 4.60
N ALA A 19 -18.10 7.45 4.03
CA ALA A 19 -18.70 8.67 3.54
C ALA A 19 -19.12 8.49 2.07
N HIS A 20 -20.40 8.74 1.79
CA HIS A 20 -20.95 8.83 0.45
C HIS A 20 -20.96 10.29 -0.01
N ILE A 21 -20.34 10.58 -1.13
CA ILE A 21 -20.23 11.93 -1.69
C ILE A 21 -20.96 11.95 -3.03
N LEU A 22 -21.91 12.84 -3.15
CA LEU A 22 -22.72 13.05 -4.34
C LEU A 22 -22.65 14.52 -4.76
N THR A 23 -22.65 14.79 -6.07
CA THR A 23 -22.70 16.13 -6.65
C THR A 23 -23.80 16.23 -7.69
N PRO A 24 -25.09 16.06 -7.32
CA PRO A 24 -26.18 15.89 -8.28
C PRO A 24 -26.43 17.13 -9.15
N ASN A 25 -26.13 18.31 -8.64
CA ASN A 25 -26.43 19.58 -9.33
C ASN A 25 -25.27 20.15 -10.16
N ASN A 26 -24.12 19.47 -10.21
CA ASN A 26 -22.92 19.95 -10.92
C ASN A 26 -22.48 18.97 -12.00
N ARG A 27 -22.06 19.52 -13.13
CA ARG A 27 -21.50 18.78 -14.28
C ARG A 27 -20.25 19.50 -14.81
N PRO A 28 -19.21 18.77 -15.26
CA PRO A 28 -19.10 17.31 -15.23
C PRO A 28 -18.86 16.80 -13.79
N GLN A 29 -19.34 15.59 -13.50
CA GLN A 29 -19.00 14.89 -12.26
C GLN A 29 -17.63 14.24 -12.43
N MET A 30 -16.73 14.47 -11.48
CA MET A 30 -15.35 14.02 -11.56
C MET A 30 -14.92 13.36 -10.25
N ALA A 31 -14.14 12.30 -10.36
CA ALA A 31 -13.55 11.61 -9.24
C ALA A 31 -12.11 11.15 -9.56
N THR A 32 -11.27 11.09 -8.55
CA THR A 32 -9.99 10.42 -8.62
C THR A 32 -10.03 9.14 -7.79
N VAL A 33 -9.48 8.07 -8.31
CA VAL A 33 -9.42 6.77 -7.64
C VAL A 33 -7.98 6.47 -7.29
N ARG A 34 -7.72 6.10 -6.04
CA ARG A 34 -6.39 5.66 -5.63
C ARG A 34 -6.01 4.36 -6.33
N TYR A 35 -4.72 4.17 -6.52
CA TYR A 35 -4.17 2.95 -7.09
C TYR A 35 -4.57 1.72 -6.25
N LYS A 36 -4.89 0.61 -6.92
CA LYS A 36 -5.30 -0.67 -6.31
C LYS A 36 -6.58 -0.64 -5.42
N VAL A 37 -7.38 0.43 -5.43
CA VAL A 37 -8.67 0.47 -4.73
C VAL A 37 -9.71 -0.42 -5.41
N MET A 38 -9.64 -0.51 -6.74
CA MET A 38 -10.51 -1.37 -7.56
C MET A 38 -9.65 -2.27 -8.43
N ASN A 39 -10.17 -3.45 -8.75
CA ASN A 39 -9.53 -4.32 -9.73
C ASN A 39 -9.59 -3.65 -11.11
N ALA A 40 -8.52 -3.79 -11.90
CA ALA A 40 -8.54 -3.35 -13.28
C ALA A 40 -9.58 -4.18 -14.05
N PRO A 41 -10.43 -3.57 -14.88
CA PRO A 41 -11.31 -4.32 -15.76
C PRO A 41 -10.49 -5.10 -16.79
N GLU A 42 -11.06 -6.18 -17.30
CA GLU A 42 -10.46 -6.90 -18.43
C GLU A 42 -10.40 -5.98 -19.66
N ARG A 43 -9.31 -6.10 -20.42
CA ARG A 43 -9.18 -5.35 -21.66
C ARG A 43 -10.11 -5.97 -22.70
N THR A 44 -10.94 -5.13 -23.31
CA THR A 44 -11.75 -5.52 -24.47
C THR A 44 -11.00 -5.17 -25.74
N GLU A 45 -11.08 -6.03 -26.75
CA GLU A 45 -10.52 -5.75 -28.09
C GLU A 45 -11.40 -4.76 -28.87
N GLU A 46 -12.69 -4.73 -28.55
CA GLU A 46 -13.64 -3.80 -29.16
C GLU A 46 -13.64 -2.46 -28.41
N THR A 47 -13.13 -1.42 -29.04
CA THR A 47 -13.19 -0.05 -28.53
C THR A 47 -14.27 0.73 -29.28
N HIS A 48 -15.23 1.25 -28.53
CA HIS A 48 -16.34 2.06 -29.08
C HIS A 48 -16.15 3.57 -28.86
N GLY A 49 -14.93 4.01 -28.52
CA GLY A 49 -14.60 5.40 -28.25
C GLY A 49 -14.16 6.14 -29.50
N GLU A 50 -14.55 7.39 -29.64
CA GLU A 50 -14.02 8.32 -30.64
C GLU A 50 -12.91 9.20 -30.03
N ILE A 51 -11.79 9.31 -30.75
CA ILE A 51 -10.70 10.22 -30.35
C ILE A 51 -10.85 11.50 -31.15
N ILE A 52 -11.27 12.58 -30.47
CA ILE A 52 -11.42 13.90 -31.07
C ILE A 52 -10.17 14.73 -30.78
N SER A 53 -9.43 15.11 -31.84
CA SER A 53 -8.28 16.02 -31.71
C SER A 53 -8.76 17.45 -31.68
N CYS A 54 -8.55 18.12 -30.54
CA CYS A 54 -8.79 19.54 -30.40
C CYS A 54 -7.49 20.33 -30.64
N ALA A 55 -7.46 21.13 -31.72
CA ALA A 55 -6.35 22.04 -31.94
C ALA A 55 -6.46 23.26 -30.99
N ILE A 56 -5.45 23.48 -30.20
CA ILE A 56 -5.34 24.66 -29.33
C ILE A 56 -4.51 25.70 -30.08
N ASP A 57 -5.09 26.88 -30.28
CA ASP A 57 -4.39 28.04 -30.87
C ASP A 57 -3.30 28.48 -29.87
N LYS A 58 -2.05 28.35 -30.29
CA LYS A 58 -0.89 28.68 -29.45
C LYS A 58 -0.84 30.14 -29.04
N GLU A 59 -1.40 31.03 -29.84
CA GLU A 59 -1.46 32.46 -29.53
C GLU A 59 -2.43 32.82 -28.39
N LYS A 60 -3.36 31.92 -28.09
CA LYS A 60 -4.30 32.03 -26.96
C LYS A 60 -3.74 31.48 -25.65
N ILE A 61 -2.63 30.73 -25.69
CA ILE A 61 -1.99 30.21 -24.51
C ILE A 61 -1.14 31.31 -23.88
N LYS A 62 -1.68 31.97 -22.85
CA LYS A 62 -0.94 32.97 -22.07
C LYS A 62 -0.47 32.28 -20.78
N ALA A 63 0.81 31.94 -20.72
CA ALA A 63 1.45 31.45 -19.50
C ALA A 63 2.14 32.63 -18.77
N HIS A 64 2.01 32.68 -17.46
CA HIS A 64 2.74 33.62 -16.60
C HIS A 64 4.01 32.97 -16.00
N VAL A 65 4.31 31.73 -16.39
CA VAL A 65 5.44 30.94 -15.92
C VAL A 65 6.08 30.24 -17.11
N ASP A 66 7.38 30.40 -17.26
CA ASP A 66 8.18 29.67 -18.23
C ASP A 66 8.87 28.49 -17.57
N VAL A 67 8.71 27.31 -18.17
CA VAL A 67 9.42 26.09 -17.72
C VAL A 67 10.84 26.15 -18.27
N LEU A 68 11.82 26.40 -17.42
CA LEU A 68 13.21 26.52 -17.80
C LEU A 68 13.89 25.14 -17.98
N ASP A 69 13.54 24.16 -17.15
CA ASP A 69 14.08 22.81 -17.21
C ASP A 69 13.13 21.80 -16.58
N ILE A 70 13.21 20.53 -17.02
CA ILE A 70 12.48 19.39 -16.48
C ILE A 70 13.47 18.34 -16.04
N VAL A 71 13.77 18.31 -14.74
CA VAL A 71 14.62 17.28 -14.14
C VAL A 71 13.77 16.05 -13.81
N LYS A 72 13.99 14.94 -14.53
CA LYS A 72 13.34 13.67 -14.25
C LYS A 72 13.86 13.12 -12.93
N LYS A 73 12.98 12.89 -11.97
CA LYS A 73 13.31 12.11 -10.78
C LYS A 73 13.36 10.61 -11.15
N GLU A 74 14.26 9.88 -10.51
CA GLU A 74 14.22 8.43 -10.59
C GLU A 74 12.87 7.92 -10.08
N PRO A 75 12.32 6.87 -10.70
CA PRO A 75 11.03 6.34 -10.28
C PRO A 75 11.14 5.83 -8.83
N GLU A 76 10.49 6.53 -7.91
CA GLU A 76 10.38 6.07 -6.53
C GLU A 76 9.50 4.82 -6.47
N LYS A 77 9.99 3.78 -5.80
CA LYS A 77 9.18 2.61 -5.51
C LYS A 77 8.26 2.94 -4.33
N PHE A 78 6.99 3.10 -4.60
CA PHE A 78 5.98 3.31 -3.56
C PHE A 78 5.46 1.98 -3.02
N ILE A 79 5.33 1.87 -1.70
CA ILE A 79 4.81 0.65 -1.05
C ILE A 79 3.38 0.31 -1.50
N GLU A 80 2.59 1.29 -1.95
CA GLU A 80 1.25 1.09 -2.49
C GLU A 80 1.25 0.29 -3.79
N SER A 81 2.34 0.34 -4.55
CA SER A 81 2.49 -0.38 -5.82
C SER A 81 3.10 -1.77 -5.67
N ALA A 82 3.65 -2.08 -4.50
CA ALA A 82 4.30 -3.35 -4.25
C ALA A 82 3.32 -4.53 -4.28
N ASP A 83 3.74 -5.64 -4.88
CA ASP A 83 3.00 -6.90 -4.85
C ASP A 83 3.30 -7.70 -3.58
N VAL A 84 4.48 -7.51 -3.01
CA VAL A 84 4.91 -8.13 -1.76
C VAL A 84 5.41 -7.07 -0.79
N LEU A 85 4.94 -7.10 0.46
CA LEU A 85 5.39 -6.24 1.53
C LEU A 85 5.84 -7.05 2.75
N VAL A 86 6.99 -6.69 3.29
CA VAL A 86 7.43 -7.17 4.61
C VAL A 86 7.41 -6.01 5.57
N VAL A 87 6.55 -6.09 6.58
CA VAL A 87 6.26 -4.99 7.50
C VAL A 87 6.95 -5.23 8.83
N ALA A 88 7.84 -4.32 9.20
CA ALA A 88 8.47 -4.30 10.51
C ALA A 88 7.58 -3.62 11.54
N GLY A 89 7.31 -4.28 12.66
CA GLY A 89 6.60 -3.76 13.80
C GLY A 89 7.51 -3.50 15.00
N ARG A 90 6.94 -3.00 16.10
CA ARG A 90 7.66 -2.69 17.35
C ARG A 90 8.31 -3.92 18.02
N GLY A 91 8.01 -5.14 17.56
CA GLY A 91 8.71 -6.36 17.98
C GLY A 91 10.16 -6.41 17.51
N ILE A 92 10.56 -5.62 16.51
CA ILE A 92 11.96 -5.38 16.13
C ILE A 92 12.58 -4.48 17.21
N LYS A 93 13.68 -4.96 17.83
CA LYS A 93 14.24 -4.34 19.05
C LYS A 93 15.28 -3.27 18.75
N LYS A 94 15.97 -3.35 17.60
CA LYS A 94 17.03 -2.42 17.18
C LYS A 94 16.92 -2.11 15.70
N GLU A 95 17.45 -0.97 15.29
CA GLU A 95 17.47 -0.55 13.90
C GLU A 95 18.27 -1.50 13.01
N GLU A 96 19.40 -2.00 13.51
CA GLU A 96 20.28 -2.93 12.79
C GLU A 96 19.55 -4.23 12.43
N ASP A 97 18.59 -4.66 13.25
CA ASP A 97 17.81 -5.89 13.06
C ASP A 97 16.87 -5.78 11.84
N LEU A 98 16.64 -4.58 11.31
CA LEU A 98 15.93 -4.40 10.05
C LEU A 98 16.65 -5.05 8.86
N ALA A 99 17.93 -5.40 9.00
CA ALA A 99 18.67 -6.11 7.96
C ALA A 99 17.99 -7.43 7.57
N MET A 100 17.50 -8.23 8.55
CA MET A 100 16.80 -9.48 8.26
C MET A 100 15.45 -9.26 7.58
N ILE A 101 14.79 -8.13 7.87
CA ILE A 101 13.51 -7.76 7.23
C ILE A 101 13.75 -7.36 5.77
N ARG A 102 14.84 -6.61 5.51
CA ARG A 102 15.25 -6.23 4.15
C ARG A 102 15.62 -7.47 3.34
N GLU A 103 16.41 -8.38 3.92
CA GLU A 103 16.78 -9.64 3.27
C GLU A 103 15.55 -10.47 2.89
N LEU A 104 14.58 -10.60 3.81
CA LEU A 104 13.33 -11.32 3.52
C LEU A 104 12.54 -10.64 2.39
N ALA A 105 12.47 -9.32 2.39
CA ALA A 105 11.79 -8.57 1.35
C ALA A 105 12.47 -8.74 -0.02
N GLU A 106 13.80 -8.65 -0.07
CA GLU A 106 14.59 -8.84 -1.29
C GLU A 106 14.41 -10.24 -1.87
N LEU A 107 14.45 -11.28 -1.02
CA LEU A 107 14.21 -12.66 -1.45
C LEU A 107 12.83 -12.88 -2.07
N LEU A 108 11.87 -12.04 -1.74
CA LEU A 108 10.48 -12.13 -2.24
C LEU A 108 10.19 -11.10 -3.34
N ASP A 109 11.21 -10.40 -3.85
CA ASP A 109 11.06 -9.28 -4.80
C ASP A 109 10.09 -8.21 -4.28
N GLY A 110 10.04 -8.05 -2.95
CA GLY A 110 9.13 -7.18 -2.23
C GLY A 110 9.78 -5.90 -1.73
N GLN A 111 9.01 -5.11 -0.99
CA GLN A 111 9.46 -3.89 -0.34
C GLN A 111 9.28 -3.97 1.17
N VAL A 112 10.13 -3.22 1.89
CA VAL A 112 9.99 -3.06 3.34
C VAL A 112 9.01 -1.94 3.65
N ALA A 113 8.11 -2.22 4.57
CA ALA A 113 7.22 -1.25 5.16
C ALA A 113 7.34 -1.29 6.70
N CYS A 114 6.73 -0.33 7.37
CA CYS A 114 6.79 -0.27 8.83
C CYS A 114 5.48 0.17 9.46
N THR A 115 5.38 -0.08 10.76
CA THR A 115 4.35 0.52 11.60
C THR A 115 4.79 1.89 12.12
N ARG A 116 3.84 2.72 12.53
CA ARG A 116 4.06 4.09 13.01
C ARG A 116 5.21 4.25 14.01
N PRO A 117 5.38 3.38 15.05
CA PRO A 117 6.49 3.52 16.00
C PRO A 117 7.88 3.50 15.38
N LEU A 118 8.10 2.72 14.30
CA LEU A 118 9.39 2.65 13.63
C LEU A 118 9.64 3.87 12.74
N ALA A 119 8.57 4.40 12.13
CA ALA A 119 8.65 5.64 11.36
C ALA A 119 8.94 6.84 12.28
N GLU A 120 8.28 6.91 13.44
CA GLU A 120 8.53 7.97 14.46
C GLU A 120 9.93 7.87 15.08
N ALA A 121 10.49 6.66 15.21
CA ALA A 121 11.87 6.45 15.64
C ALA A 121 12.91 6.81 14.56
N GLY A 122 12.48 7.05 13.32
CA GLY A 122 13.36 7.37 12.20
C GLY A 122 14.09 6.16 11.59
N TRP A 123 13.75 4.92 12.00
CA TRP A 123 14.39 3.70 11.50
C TRP A 123 13.98 3.36 10.06
N VAL A 124 12.78 3.75 9.67
CA VAL A 124 12.24 3.59 8.32
C VAL A 124 11.58 4.91 7.92
N GLU A 125 11.71 5.28 6.66
CA GLU A 125 11.11 6.52 6.15
C GLU A 125 9.60 6.54 6.35
N ALA A 126 9.05 7.70 6.71
CA ALA A 126 7.62 7.89 6.95
C ALA A 126 6.73 7.52 5.73
N LYS A 127 7.29 7.63 4.50
CA LYS A 127 6.59 7.20 3.27
C LYS A 127 6.35 5.69 3.19
N CYS A 128 7.07 4.89 4.00
CA CYS A 128 6.92 3.43 4.11
C CYS A 128 6.01 3.01 5.27
N GLN A 129 5.39 3.96 5.98
CA GLN A 129 4.45 3.65 7.05
C GLN A 129 3.12 3.16 6.49
N VAL A 130 2.65 2.00 6.99
CA VAL A 130 1.32 1.45 6.69
C VAL A 130 0.32 1.84 7.79
N GLY A 131 -0.89 2.20 7.39
CA GLY A 131 -2.00 2.49 8.29
C GLY A 131 -2.76 3.76 7.93
N LEU A 132 -3.77 4.12 8.72
CA LEU A 132 -4.62 5.30 8.48
C LEU A 132 -3.85 6.62 8.43
N SER A 133 -2.80 6.76 9.25
CA SER A 133 -1.92 7.93 9.25
C SER A 133 -0.73 7.79 8.29
N GLY A 134 -0.61 6.67 7.60
CA GLY A 134 0.41 6.39 6.60
C GLY A 134 -0.21 6.08 5.25
N ARG A 135 0.21 4.97 4.67
CA ARG A 135 -0.25 4.50 3.37
C ARG A 135 -1.23 3.33 3.52
N THR A 136 -2.27 3.33 2.71
CA THR A 136 -3.13 2.15 2.53
C THR A 136 -2.55 1.32 1.40
N VAL A 137 -2.34 0.02 1.67
CA VAL A 137 -1.69 -0.92 0.75
C VAL A 137 -2.59 -2.11 0.48
N ARG A 138 -2.45 -2.68 -0.71
CA ARG A 138 -3.15 -3.91 -1.11
C ARG A 138 -2.21 -4.81 -1.90
N PRO A 139 -1.17 -5.37 -1.26
CA PRO A 139 -0.27 -6.32 -1.90
C PRO A 139 -0.94 -7.69 -2.08
N LYS A 140 -0.38 -8.50 -2.97
CA LYS A 140 -0.72 -9.93 -3.08
C LYS A 140 -0.28 -10.72 -1.84
N LEU A 141 0.85 -10.33 -1.24
CA LEU A 141 1.38 -10.91 -0.01
C LEU A 141 1.88 -9.82 0.92
N ILE A 142 1.43 -9.86 2.17
CA ILE A 142 1.99 -9.05 3.25
C ILE A 142 2.45 -9.94 4.39
N ILE A 143 3.69 -9.78 4.82
CA ILE A 143 4.28 -10.47 5.97
C ILE A 143 4.52 -9.46 7.07
N THR A 144 3.85 -9.59 8.20
CA THR A 144 4.01 -8.69 9.35
C THR A 144 4.91 -9.33 10.41
N CYS A 145 5.98 -8.64 10.78
CA CYS A 145 7.01 -9.11 11.72
C CYS A 145 6.97 -8.30 13.01
N GLY A 146 6.48 -8.89 14.10
CA GLY A 146 6.39 -8.24 15.40
C GLY A 146 5.39 -7.06 15.45
N VAL A 147 4.32 -7.15 14.69
CA VAL A 147 3.22 -6.17 14.64
C VAL A 147 2.11 -6.61 15.59
N SER A 148 1.62 -5.70 16.42
CA SER A 148 0.53 -5.99 17.38
C SER A 148 -0.86 -6.04 16.75
N GLY A 149 -1.10 -5.30 15.66
CA GLY A 149 -2.41 -5.25 15.00
C GLY A 149 -3.34 -4.16 15.55
N ALA A 150 -2.81 -2.98 15.82
CA ALA A 150 -3.66 -1.83 16.11
C ALA A 150 -4.64 -1.56 14.95
N ILE A 151 -5.88 -1.16 15.27
CA ILE A 151 -6.96 -0.94 14.29
C ILE A 151 -6.52 0.00 13.16
N GLN A 152 -5.74 1.04 13.50
CA GLN A 152 -5.24 2.01 12.54
C GLN A 152 -4.24 1.39 11.54
N PHE A 153 -3.47 0.40 11.97
CA PHE A 153 -2.57 -0.34 11.09
C PHE A 153 -3.36 -1.31 10.20
N VAL A 154 -4.24 -2.11 10.82
CA VAL A 154 -5.05 -3.12 10.12
C VAL A 154 -5.87 -2.47 9.00
N ALA A 155 -6.55 -1.36 9.26
CA ALA A 155 -7.33 -0.62 8.27
C ALA A 155 -6.52 -0.15 7.04
N GLY A 156 -5.18 -0.13 7.15
CA GLY A 156 -4.30 0.19 6.03
C GLY A 156 -3.84 -1.02 5.20
N MET A 157 -4.17 -2.26 5.61
CA MET A 157 -3.62 -3.46 4.96
C MET A 157 -4.58 -4.66 4.90
N ASP A 158 -5.75 -4.61 5.51
CA ASP A 158 -6.70 -5.73 5.63
C ASP A 158 -7.26 -6.24 4.30
N HIS A 159 -7.16 -5.45 3.25
CA HIS A 159 -7.54 -5.85 1.89
C HIS A 159 -6.41 -6.53 1.10
N SER A 160 -5.31 -6.91 1.74
CA SER A 160 -4.24 -7.70 1.11
C SER A 160 -4.72 -9.10 0.78
N ASP A 161 -4.29 -9.67 -0.37
CA ASP A 161 -4.80 -10.96 -0.82
C ASP A 161 -4.32 -12.11 0.09
N CYS A 162 -3.10 -12.04 0.61
CA CYS A 162 -2.55 -12.98 1.59
C CYS A 162 -1.84 -12.25 2.71
N ILE A 163 -2.23 -12.51 3.96
CA ILE A 163 -1.68 -11.91 5.16
C ILE A 163 -1.03 -12.99 6.02
N VAL A 164 0.29 -12.91 6.18
CA VAL A 164 1.08 -13.75 7.08
C VAL A 164 1.55 -12.91 8.25
N SER A 165 1.32 -13.35 9.47
CA SER A 165 1.69 -12.60 10.67
C SER A 165 2.56 -13.40 11.62
N ILE A 166 3.66 -12.79 12.05
CA ILE A 166 4.62 -13.35 13.00
C ILE A 166 4.58 -12.51 14.26
N ASN A 167 4.21 -13.12 15.39
CA ASN A 167 4.19 -12.46 16.69
C ASN A 167 4.42 -13.48 17.81
N SER A 168 5.13 -13.08 18.86
CA SER A 168 5.36 -13.91 20.04
C SER A 168 4.15 -14.01 20.98
N ASP A 169 3.21 -13.05 20.90
CA ASP A 169 1.95 -13.08 21.64
C ASP A 169 0.86 -13.77 20.82
N GLU A 170 0.45 -14.97 21.23
CA GLU A 170 -0.60 -15.75 20.58
C GLU A 170 -1.97 -15.03 20.54
N LYS A 171 -2.16 -14.03 21.45
CA LYS A 171 -3.40 -13.23 21.55
C LYS A 171 -3.29 -11.89 20.80
N ALA A 172 -2.19 -11.66 20.08
CA ALA A 172 -2.00 -10.42 19.34
C ALA A 172 -3.17 -10.15 18.39
N PRO A 173 -3.78 -8.97 18.42
CA PRO A 173 -4.93 -8.64 17.58
C PRO A 173 -4.69 -8.81 16.07
N ILE A 174 -3.43 -8.74 15.62
CA ILE A 174 -3.05 -8.93 14.21
C ILE A 174 -3.50 -10.29 13.67
N PHE A 175 -3.53 -11.32 14.51
CA PHE A 175 -3.92 -12.67 14.11
C PHE A 175 -5.40 -12.79 13.70
N LYS A 176 -6.26 -11.83 14.11
CA LYS A 176 -7.66 -11.80 13.67
C LYS A 176 -7.81 -11.45 12.19
N SER A 177 -6.83 -10.75 11.62
CA SER A 177 -6.81 -10.35 10.20
C SER A 177 -5.86 -11.20 9.37
N ALA A 178 -5.04 -12.07 9.99
CA ALA A 178 -4.06 -12.89 9.30
C ALA A 178 -4.70 -14.16 8.73
N HIS A 179 -4.30 -14.52 7.50
CA HIS A 179 -4.61 -15.82 6.90
C HIS A 179 -3.71 -16.92 7.46
N TYR A 180 -2.45 -16.57 7.80
CA TYR A 180 -1.49 -17.47 8.39
C TYR A 180 -0.86 -16.84 9.63
N CYS A 181 -0.95 -17.52 10.76
CA CYS A 181 -0.45 -17.08 12.05
C CYS A 181 0.77 -17.91 12.45
N LEU A 182 1.91 -17.27 12.61
CA LEU A 182 3.14 -17.87 13.11
C LEU A 182 3.41 -17.31 14.51
N VAL A 183 3.10 -18.13 15.54
CA VAL A 183 3.32 -17.75 16.94
C VAL A 183 4.76 -18.07 17.31
N GLY A 184 5.54 -17.05 17.65
CA GLY A 184 6.94 -17.21 18.07
C GLY A 184 7.74 -15.92 17.92
N ASP A 185 9.00 -15.96 18.33
CA ASP A 185 9.91 -14.83 18.22
C ASP A 185 10.27 -14.57 16.74
N VAL A 186 10.19 -13.30 16.33
CA VAL A 186 10.58 -12.84 14.99
C VAL A 186 12.03 -13.25 14.70
N TYR A 187 12.90 -13.19 15.69
CA TYR A 187 14.32 -13.51 15.56
C TYR A 187 14.59 -15.02 15.36
N ASP A 188 13.64 -15.87 15.70
CA ASP A 188 13.73 -17.31 15.44
C ASP A 188 13.06 -17.71 14.13
N ILE A 189 11.92 -17.07 13.81
CA ILE A 189 11.09 -17.46 12.68
C ILE A 189 11.62 -16.86 11.37
N VAL A 190 11.96 -15.56 11.34
CA VAL A 190 12.38 -14.90 10.10
C VAL A 190 13.65 -15.50 9.52
N PRO A 191 14.73 -15.79 10.28
CA PRO A 191 15.91 -16.44 9.71
C PRO A 191 15.60 -17.81 9.10
N LYS A 192 14.80 -18.63 9.79
CA LYS A 192 14.39 -19.95 9.28
C LYS A 192 13.53 -19.84 8.01
N LEU A 193 12.70 -18.80 7.93
CA LEU A 193 11.90 -18.53 6.73
C LEU A 193 12.80 -18.15 5.56
N ILE A 194 13.81 -17.29 5.80
CA ILE A 194 14.82 -16.89 4.81
C ILE A 194 15.56 -18.13 4.28
N GLU A 195 16.04 -19.00 5.17
CA GLU A 195 16.74 -20.23 4.78
C GLU A 195 15.86 -21.14 3.91
N LYS A 196 14.59 -21.34 4.31
CA LYS A 196 13.66 -22.17 3.54
C LYS A 196 13.33 -21.57 2.17
N ILE A 197 13.18 -20.26 2.08
CA ILE A 197 12.91 -19.58 0.79
C ILE A 197 14.13 -19.70 -0.12
N LYS A 198 15.36 -19.49 0.40
CA LYS A 198 16.59 -19.69 -0.36
C LYS A 198 16.67 -21.12 -0.91
N ALA A 199 16.46 -22.11 -0.05
CA ALA A 199 16.46 -23.52 -0.46
C ALA A 199 15.41 -23.83 -1.53
N ALA A 200 14.21 -23.25 -1.43
CA ALA A 200 13.14 -23.44 -2.42
C ALA A 200 13.41 -22.73 -3.75
N LYS A 201 14.12 -21.61 -3.74
CA LYS A 201 14.52 -20.90 -4.96
C LYS A 201 15.76 -21.50 -5.64
N GLY A 202 16.45 -22.46 -4.98
CA GLY A 202 17.67 -23.09 -5.51
C GLY A 202 18.90 -22.16 -5.43
N ALA A 203 18.87 -21.22 -4.52
CA ALA A 203 19.92 -20.23 -4.27
C ALA A 203 20.79 -20.63 -3.09
#